data_0d29fc55e9d61a080f3de142af36c7e3
#
_entry.id   0d29fc55e9d61a080f3de142af36c7e3
#
_cell.length_a   1.000
_cell.length_b   1.000
_cell.length_c   1.000
_cell.angle_alpha   90.00
_cell.angle_beta   90.00
_cell.angle_gamma   90.00
#
_symmetry.space_group_name_H-M   'P 1'
#
loop_
_entity.id
_entity.type
_entity.pdbx_description
1 polymer ?
#
loop_
_entity_poly.entity_id
_entity_poly.type
_entity_poly.pdbx_seq_one_letter_code
_entity_poly.pdbx_strand_id
1 'polypeptide(L)'
;MSIFDVAIIGSGPGGYVAAIRCSQLGMKTALIEKYNNLGGTCLNVGCIPSKSLLDSSHHFEDAIKHFSEHGIEIKGEVNIDFKKMIERKAQVVEQTTKGIDFLMGKNNIEVFHGLASFIDANKIEINGDKKTSIESKKIIIATGSKPGSLPFIELDKERIITSTEALKLKEIPKHLIIIGGGVIGLELGQVYKRLGAEVSIIEYADRITPSMDMSLSKELMKVLKKQGVKFYLSHGVSNVKRNGKEITVTANDKKGVSIEFKGDYCLVSVGRKPHTKGLNLEAIGVQLNEKGQVEVNEFLQTSINNIYAIGDVVRGSMLAHKAEEEGVMVAEFIAGQKPHIDYNLIPNVIYTWPEVASVGKTEEQLKEEGLNYKTGQFPMRALGRARASMDTDGFVKILADMETDEILGVHMIGARAADLIAEAVTAMEFRASAEDIARMSHSHPTYAEAIKEAALAATENRALHI
;
A
#
# COMPACT_ATOMS: atom_id res chain seq x y z
N MET A 1 -22.58 23.77 -22.96
CA MET A 1 -21.57 23.03 -22.14
C MET A 1 -22.03 23.06 -20.70
N SER A 2 -21.96 21.93 -20.02
CA SER A 2 -22.26 21.87 -18.57
C SER A 2 -21.07 22.46 -17.82
N ILE A 3 -21.33 23.45 -16.96
CA ILE A 3 -20.32 24.00 -16.04
C ILE A 3 -20.45 23.23 -14.72
N PHE A 4 -19.33 22.69 -14.21
CA PHE A 4 -19.23 22.03 -12.92
C PHE A 4 -18.59 22.95 -11.88
N ASP A 5 -18.90 22.74 -10.61
CA ASP A 5 -18.18 23.41 -9.54
C ASP A 5 -16.81 22.78 -9.35
N VAL A 6 -16.76 21.43 -9.41
CA VAL A 6 -15.51 20.64 -9.30
C VAL A 6 -15.50 19.53 -10.35
N ALA A 7 -14.37 19.37 -11.04
CA ALA A 7 -14.07 18.23 -11.89
C ALA A 7 -12.87 17.46 -11.35
N ILE A 8 -12.97 16.13 -11.22
CA ILE A 8 -11.92 15.28 -10.72
C ILE A 8 -11.41 14.40 -11.87
N ILE A 9 -10.09 14.36 -12.07
CA ILE A 9 -9.44 13.55 -13.10
C ILE A 9 -8.81 12.31 -12.46
N GLY A 10 -9.44 11.16 -12.67
CA GLY A 10 -9.06 9.86 -12.11
C GLY A 10 -10.00 9.42 -10.99
N SER A 11 -10.46 8.16 -11.07
CA SER A 11 -11.42 7.55 -10.14
C SER A 11 -10.76 6.62 -9.13
N GLY A 12 -9.45 6.76 -8.86
CA GLY A 12 -8.78 6.04 -7.78
C GLY A 12 -9.31 6.44 -6.40
N PRO A 13 -8.82 5.83 -5.30
CA PRO A 13 -9.32 6.10 -3.94
C PRO A 13 -9.44 7.59 -3.63
N GLY A 14 -8.42 8.39 -3.85
CA GLY A 14 -8.51 9.84 -3.65
C GLY A 14 -9.55 10.50 -4.54
N GLY A 15 -9.67 10.08 -5.81
CA GLY A 15 -10.57 10.72 -6.77
C GLY A 15 -12.05 10.45 -6.49
N TYR A 16 -12.45 9.19 -6.26
CA TYR A 16 -13.86 8.91 -5.98
C TYR A 16 -14.29 9.43 -4.60
N VAL A 17 -13.42 9.40 -3.60
CA VAL A 17 -13.69 9.97 -2.27
C VAL A 17 -13.83 11.49 -2.35
N ALA A 18 -12.91 12.18 -3.06
CA ALA A 18 -13.02 13.61 -3.30
C ALA A 18 -14.34 13.97 -4.02
N ALA A 19 -14.73 13.18 -5.03
CA ALA A 19 -15.98 13.40 -5.77
C ALA A 19 -17.21 13.27 -4.86
N ILE A 20 -17.26 12.24 -4.03
CA ILE A 20 -18.33 12.03 -3.05
C ILE A 20 -18.38 13.20 -2.07
N ARG A 21 -17.23 13.59 -1.51
CA ARG A 21 -17.18 14.67 -0.51
C ARG A 21 -17.56 16.01 -1.11
N CYS A 22 -17.10 16.33 -2.31
CA CYS A 22 -17.53 17.53 -3.04
C CYS A 22 -19.05 17.59 -3.24
N SER A 23 -19.65 16.47 -3.67
CA SER A 23 -21.10 16.38 -3.84
C SER A 23 -21.85 16.52 -2.51
N GLN A 24 -21.41 15.90 -1.42
CA GLN A 24 -21.99 16.03 -0.08
C GLN A 24 -21.95 17.47 0.43
N LEU A 25 -20.97 18.26 -0.01
CA LEU A 25 -20.84 19.69 0.30
C LEU A 25 -21.64 20.58 -0.66
N GLY A 26 -22.51 20.00 -1.50
CA GLY A 26 -23.43 20.71 -2.40
C GLY A 26 -22.82 21.17 -3.71
N MET A 27 -21.60 20.74 -4.06
CA MET A 27 -20.95 21.11 -5.32
C MET A 27 -21.39 20.21 -6.47
N LYS A 28 -21.72 20.78 -7.62
CA LYS A 28 -21.97 20.03 -8.85
C LYS A 28 -20.66 19.41 -9.34
N THR A 29 -20.57 18.08 -9.29
CA THR A 29 -19.31 17.35 -9.42
C THR A 29 -19.27 16.47 -10.66
N ALA A 30 -18.14 16.51 -11.40
CA ALA A 30 -17.80 15.61 -12.49
C ALA A 30 -16.62 14.73 -12.10
N LEU A 31 -16.65 13.44 -12.47
CA LEU A 31 -15.55 12.50 -12.35
C LEU A 31 -15.15 11.97 -13.73
N ILE A 32 -13.87 12.04 -14.07
CA ILE A 32 -13.37 11.61 -15.37
C ILE A 32 -12.46 10.39 -15.18
N GLU A 33 -12.77 9.28 -15.84
CA GLU A 33 -11.97 8.06 -15.77
C GLU A 33 -11.69 7.51 -17.18
N LYS A 34 -10.44 7.12 -17.44
CA LYS A 34 -10.05 6.60 -18.75
C LYS A 34 -10.41 5.12 -18.97
N TYR A 35 -10.64 4.38 -17.89
CA TYR A 35 -11.03 2.98 -17.93
C TYR A 35 -12.54 2.83 -17.73
N ASN A 36 -13.08 1.68 -18.15
CA ASN A 36 -14.52 1.40 -17.99
C ASN A 36 -14.91 1.19 -16.53
N ASN A 37 -14.00 0.68 -15.70
CA ASN A 37 -14.24 0.44 -14.28
C ASN A 37 -13.68 1.56 -13.43
N LEU A 38 -14.46 2.05 -12.48
CA LEU A 38 -14.02 3.01 -11.47
C LEU A 38 -13.15 2.34 -10.39
N GLY A 39 -12.57 3.14 -9.48
CA GLY A 39 -11.79 2.66 -8.34
C GLY A 39 -10.27 2.61 -8.57
N GLY A 40 -9.80 2.96 -9.76
CA GLY A 40 -8.39 3.12 -10.10
C GLY A 40 -7.54 1.86 -9.86
N THR A 41 -6.24 2.07 -9.62
CA THR A 41 -5.28 0.98 -9.41
C THR A 41 -5.64 0.10 -8.21
N CYS A 42 -5.99 0.72 -7.07
CA CYS A 42 -6.21 0.00 -5.81
C CYS A 42 -7.29 -1.08 -5.96
N LEU A 43 -8.46 -0.74 -6.51
CA LEU A 43 -9.58 -1.66 -6.61
C LEU A 43 -9.42 -2.68 -7.74
N ASN A 44 -8.84 -2.26 -8.87
CA ASN A 44 -8.82 -3.09 -10.08
C ASN A 44 -7.57 -3.97 -10.20
N VAL A 45 -6.38 -3.45 -9.87
CA VAL A 45 -5.07 -4.10 -10.12
C VAL A 45 -4.06 -3.84 -9.02
N GLY A 46 -4.50 -3.62 -7.79
CA GLY A 46 -3.67 -3.27 -6.63
C GLY A 46 -4.14 -3.93 -5.35
N CYS A 47 -4.59 -3.12 -4.37
CA CYS A 47 -4.88 -3.53 -2.99
C CYS A 47 -5.91 -4.67 -2.92
N ILE A 48 -7.08 -4.47 -3.52
CA ILE A 48 -8.19 -5.43 -3.39
C ILE A 48 -7.85 -6.81 -4.00
N PRO A 49 -7.39 -6.91 -5.27
CA PRO A 49 -7.04 -8.20 -5.81
C PRO A 49 -5.84 -8.87 -5.12
N SER A 50 -4.85 -8.10 -4.60
CA SER A 50 -3.74 -8.69 -3.87
C SER A 50 -4.17 -9.27 -2.52
N LYS A 51 -5.04 -8.58 -1.77
CA LYS A 51 -5.57 -9.07 -0.48
C LYS A 51 -6.45 -10.30 -0.68
N SER A 52 -7.26 -10.34 -1.74
CA SER A 52 -8.02 -11.54 -2.11
C SER A 52 -7.13 -12.76 -2.39
N LEU A 53 -5.96 -12.57 -3.03
CA LEU A 53 -5.00 -13.67 -3.26
C LEU A 53 -4.24 -14.03 -1.98
N LEU A 54 -3.88 -13.06 -1.15
CA LEU A 54 -3.24 -13.29 0.14
C LEU A 54 -4.11 -14.15 1.03
N ASP A 55 -5.40 -13.82 1.20
CA ASP A 55 -6.36 -14.61 1.97
C ASP A 55 -6.49 -16.03 1.42
N SER A 56 -6.75 -16.16 0.12
CA SER A 56 -6.94 -17.49 -0.49
C SER A 56 -5.70 -18.37 -0.36
N SER A 57 -4.50 -17.79 -0.52
CA SER A 57 -3.24 -18.53 -0.36
C SER A 57 -2.95 -18.87 1.11
N HIS A 58 -3.39 -18.03 2.04
CA HIS A 58 -3.27 -18.30 3.49
C HIS A 58 -4.14 -19.48 3.90
N HIS A 59 -5.42 -19.50 3.51
CA HIS A 59 -6.31 -20.63 3.75
C HIS A 59 -5.77 -21.95 3.18
N PHE A 60 -5.13 -21.90 2.01
CA PHE A 60 -4.49 -23.09 1.44
C PHE A 60 -3.29 -23.54 2.30
N GLU A 61 -2.45 -22.60 2.74
CA GLU A 61 -1.31 -22.90 3.61
C GLU A 61 -1.79 -23.49 4.94
N ASP A 62 -2.83 -22.93 5.56
CA ASP A 62 -3.40 -23.43 6.81
C ASP A 62 -3.90 -24.89 6.67
N ALA A 63 -4.60 -25.16 5.56
CA ALA A 63 -5.13 -26.49 5.29
C ALA A 63 -4.03 -27.55 5.17
N ILE A 64 -2.87 -27.22 4.61
CA ILE A 64 -1.78 -28.18 4.40
C ILE A 64 -0.76 -28.24 5.54
N LYS A 65 -0.68 -27.20 6.39
CA LYS A 65 0.35 -27.11 7.44
C LYS A 65 -0.20 -27.09 8.86
N HIS A 66 -1.34 -26.42 9.09
CA HIS A 66 -1.77 -26.06 10.44
C HIS A 66 -3.02 -26.80 10.91
N PHE A 67 -3.91 -27.22 10.01
CA PHE A 67 -5.17 -27.86 10.41
C PHE A 67 -4.98 -29.14 11.25
N SER A 68 -3.94 -29.92 10.99
CA SER A 68 -3.64 -31.12 11.79
C SER A 68 -3.29 -30.79 13.24
N GLU A 69 -2.65 -29.65 13.48
CA GLU A 69 -2.32 -29.17 14.83
C GLU A 69 -3.57 -28.74 15.60
N HIS A 70 -4.62 -28.28 14.89
CA HIS A 70 -5.95 -27.99 15.45
C HIS A 70 -6.83 -29.27 15.62
N GLY A 71 -6.31 -30.44 15.33
CA GLY A 71 -7.08 -31.71 15.37
C GLY A 71 -8.06 -31.87 14.19
N ILE A 72 -7.86 -31.12 13.10
CA ILE A 72 -8.69 -31.19 11.89
C ILE A 72 -7.99 -32.11 10.89
N GLU A 73 -8.57 -33.30 10.68
CA GLU A 73 -8.08 -34.26 9.69
C GLU A 73 -8.71 -34.02 8.32
N ILE A 74 -7.85 -33.83 7.31
CA ILE A 74 -8.30 -33.80 5.91
C ILE A 74 -7.99 -35.16 5.30
N LYS A 75 -9.07 -35.87 4.87
CA LYS A 75 -8.94 -37.13 4.15
C LYS A 75 -8.61 -36.87 2.68
N GLY A 76 -7.43 -37.31 2.25
CA GLY A 76 -6.95 -37.11 0.89
C GLY A 76 -5.99 -35.92 0.77
N GLU A 77 -5.68 -35.59 -0.47
CA GLU A 77 -4.73 -34.51 -0.82
C GLU A 77 -5.45 -33.18 -0.96
N VAL A 78 -4.90 -32.12 -0.36
CA VAL A 78 -5.41 -30.75 -0.52
C VAL A 78 -4.75 -30.12 -1.75
N ASN A 79 -5.54 -29.84 -2.75
CA ASN A 79 -5.07 -29.25 -4.00
C ASN A 79 -5.66 -27.87 -4.22
N ILE A 80 -4.91 -26.97 -4.88
CA ILE A 80 -5.38 -25.65 -5.26
C ILE A 80 -5.95 -25.65 -6.69
N ASP A 81 -7.18 -25.23 -6.85
CA ASP A 81 -7.71 -24.81 -8.15
C ASP A 81 -7.34 -23.36 -8.40
N PHE A 82 -6.15 -23.15 -9.00
CA PHE A 82 -5.62 -21.82 -9.23
C PHE A 82 -6.53 -20.98 -10.15
N LYS A 83 -7.19 -21.60 -11.14
CA LYS A 83 -8.13 -20.91 -12.02
C LYS A 83 -9.30 -20.33 -11.22
N LYS A 84 -9.90 -21.14 -10.36
CA LYS A 84 -11.01 -20.72 -9.48
C LYS A 84 -10.59 -19.64 -8.49
N MET A 85 -9.35 -19.71 -7.98
CA MET A 85 -8.78 -18.68 -7.11
C MET A 85 -8.68 -17.32 -7.85
N ILE A 86 -8.21 -17.32 -9.10
CA ILE A 86 -8.15 -16.11 -9.93
C ILE A 86 -9.56 -15.60 -10.29
N GLU A 87 -10.50 -16.49 -10.57
CA GLU A 87 -11.91 -16.13 -10.82
C GLU A 87 -12.57 -15.50 -9.58
N ARG A 88 -12.37 -16.10 -8.39
CA ARG A 88 -12.84 -15.51 -7.11
C ARG A 88 -12.31 -14.09 -6.92
N LYS A 89 -10.98 -13.89 -7.10
CA LYS A 89 -10.37 -12.57 -7.03
C LYS A 89 -11.00 -11.57 -8.01
N ALA A 90 -11.31 -12.02 -9.25
CA ALA A 90 -11.97 -11.18 -10.24
C ALA A 90 -13.40 -10.79 -9.82
N GLN A 91 -14.17 -11.72 -9.22
CA GLN A 91 -15.49 -11.45 -8.67
C GLN A 91 -15.46 -10.42 -7.54
N VAL A 92 -14.46 -10.50 -6.63
CA VAL A 92 -14.26 -9.51 -5.55
C VAL A 92 -14.02 -8.12 -6.14
N VAL A 93 -13.15 -8.02 -7.15
CA VAL A 93 -12.89 -6.75 -7.87
C VAL A 93 -14.17 -6.21 -8.50
N GLU A 94 -14.93 -7.04 -9.22
CA GLU A 94 -16.18 -6.65 -9.87
C GLU A 94 -17.22 -6.14 -8.86
N GLN A 95 -17.41 -6.85 -7.76
CA GLN A 95 -18.34 -6.43 -6.70
C GLN A 95 -17.95 -5.10 -6.10
N THR A 96 -16.64 -4.88 -5.84
CA THR A 96 -16.14 -3.65 -5.24
C THR A 96 -16.26 -2.48 -6.21
N THR A 97 -15.93 -2.65 -7.49
CA THR A 97 -16.05 -1.58 -8.49
C THR A 97 -17.49 -1.19 -8.76
N LYS A 98 -18.42 -2.16 -8.84
CA LYS A 98 -19.87 -1.87 -8.93
C LYS A 98 -20.39 -1.08 -7.72
N GLY A 99 -19.79 -1.27 -6.54
CA GLY A 99 -20.08 -0.45 -5.37
C GLY A 99 -19.73 1.02 -5.58
N ILE A 100 -18.62 1.31 -6.27
CA ILE A 100 -18.25 2.69 -6.60
C ILE A 100 -19.23 3.30 -7.62
N ASP A 101 -19.62 2.55 -8.65
CA ASP A 101 -20.65 3.01 -9.61
C ASP A 101 -21.96 3.40 -8.90
N PHE A 102 -22.40 2.56 -7.96
CA PHE A 102 -23.55 2.86 -7.12
C PHE A 102 -23.37 4.14 -6.30
N LEU A 103 -22.21 4.34 -5.70
CA LEU A 103 -21.90 5.55 -4.92
C LEU A 103 -21.89 6.81 -5.78
N MET A 104 -21.39 6.74 -7.01
CA MET A 104 -21.47 7.88 -7.96
C MET A 104 -22.92 8.25 -8.26
N GLY A 105 -23.76 7.26 -8.58
CA GLY A 105 -25.20 7.50 -8.81
C GLY A 105 -25.91 8.06 -7.58
N LYS A 106 -25.67 7.48 -6.40
CA LYS A 106 -26.27 7.94 -5.13
C LYS A 106 -25.93 9.39 -4.79
N ASN A 107 -24.75 9.84 -5.15
CA ASN A 107 -24.28 11.19 -4.88
C ASN A 107 -24.47 12.15 -6.10
N ASN A 108 -25.21 11.76 -7.14
CA ASN A 108 -25.45 12.55 -8.34
C ASN A 108 -24.17 13.08 -9.02
N ILE A 109 -23.11 12.27 -9.01
CA ILE A 109 -21.83 12.58 -9.64
C ILE A 109 -21.91 12.18 -11.12
N GLU A 110 -21.63 13.13 -12.03
CA GLU A 110 -21.61 12.84 -13.45
C GLU A 110 -20.26 12.23 -13.86
N VAL A 111 -20.30 11.00 -14.37
CA VAL A 111 -19.08 10.23 -14.73
C VAL A 111 -18.86 10.32 -16.24
N PHE A 112 -17.64 10.68 -16.63
CA PHE A 112 -17.18 10.74 -18.00
C PHE A 112 -16.09 9.71 -18.24
N HIS A 113 -16.28 8.84 -19.24
CA HIS A 113 -15.25 7.88 -19.64
C HIS A 113 -14.41 8.41 -20.79
N GLY A 114 -13.08 8.47 -20.57
CA GLY A 114 -12.13 8.91 -21.57
C GLY A 114 -10.85 9.48 -20.96
N LEU A 115 -9.87 9.69 -21.81
CA LEU A 115 -8.58 10.28 -21.44
C LEU A 115 -8.74 11.79 -21.31
N ALA A 116 -8.54 12.33 -20.12
CA ALA A 116 -8.58 13.76 -19.85
C ALA A 116 -7.30 14.46 -20.28
N SER A 117 -7.44 15.66 -20.86
CA SER A 117 -6.33 16.57 -21.17
C SER A 117 -6.79 18.02 -20.98
N PHE A 118 -5.96 18.85 -20.37
CA PHE A 118 -6.28 20.27 -20.22
C PHE A 118 -6.24 21.00 -21.56
N ILE A 119 -7.28 21.79 -21.83
CA ILE A 119 -7.30 22.80 -22.90
C ILE A 119 -6.81 24.13 -22.34
N ASP A 120 -7.32 24.51 -21.15
CA ASP A 120 -6.91 25.65 -20.35
C ASP A 120 -7.14 25.36 -18.86
N ALA A 121 -6.96 26.35 -17.99
CA ALA A 121 -7.06 26.18 -16.53
C ALA A 121 -8.48 25.80 -16.04
N ASN A 122 -9.53 25.98 -16.86
CA ASN A 122 -10.91 25.68 -16.50
C ASN A 122 -11.57 24.66 -17.41
N LYS A 123 -10.91 24.27 -18.51
CA LYS A 123 -11.51 23.42 -19.54
C LYS A 123 -10.70 22.14 -19.77
N ILE A 124 -11.41 21.03 -19.72
CA ILE A 124 -10.85 19.69 -19.89
C ILE A 124 -11.45 19.06 -21.14
N GLU A 125 -10.61 18.58 -22.05
CA GLU A 125 -10.97 17.70 -23.14
C GLU A 125 -10.98 16.27 -22.65
N ILE A 126 -11.98 15.50 -23.07
CA ILE A 126 -12.15 14.08 -22.71
C ILE A 126 -12.22 13.27 -23.99
N ASN A 127 -11.19 12.47 -24.24
CA ASN A 127 -11.07 11.59 -25.40
C ASN A 127 -11.54 10.18 -25.02
N GLY A 128 -12.84 9.92 -25.16
CA GLY A 128 -13.50 8.64 -25.00
C GLY A 128 -14.04 8.13 -26.34
N ASP A 129 -15.16 7.37 -26.33
CA ASP A 129 -15.85 6.93 -27.56
C ASP A 129 -16.28 8.11 -28.43
N LYS A 130 -16.62 9.21 -27.80
CA LYS A 130 -16.83 10.51 -28.43
C LYS A 130 -15.98 11.54 -27.72
N LYS A 131 -15.30 12.37 -28.54
CA LYS A 131 -14.55 13.51 -28.03
C LYS A 131 -15.53 14.54 -27.48
N THR A 132 -15.38 14.93 -26.22
CA THR A 132 -16.19 15.96 -25.54
C THR A 132 -15.31 16.89 -24.74
N SER A 133 -15.88 17.95 -24.20
CA SER A 133 -15.20 18.85 -23.26
C SER A 133 -16.16 19.35 -22.20
N ILE A 134 -15.63 19.56 -21.00
CA ILE A 134 -16.34 20.14 -19.85
C ILE A 134 -15.61 21.37 -19.34
N GLU A 135 -16.35 22.25 -18.70
CA GLU A 135 -15.81 23.40 -17.96
C GLU A 135 -16.03 23.20 -16.46
N SER A 136 -15.05 23.59 -15.65
CA SER A 136 -15.13 23.50 -14.19
C SER A 136 -14.48 24.69 -13.52
N LYS A 137 -15.09 25.14 -12.41
CA LYS A 137 -14.53 26.21 -11.58
C LYS A 137 -13.27 25.80 -10.85
N LYS A 138 -13.22 24.52 -10.37
CA LYS A 138 -12.11 23.90 -9.69
C LYS A 138 -11.81 22.54 -10.31
N ILE A 139 -10.56 22.11 -10.34
CA ILE A 139 -10.14 20.84 -10.90
C ILE A 139 -9.21 20.15 -9.92
N ILE A 140 -9.43 18.84 -9.70
CA ILE A 140 -8.59 17.99 -8.85
C ILE A 140 -7.92 16.91 -9.73
N ILE A 141 -6.59 16.89 -9.76
CA ILE A 141 -5.79 15.89 -10.44
C ILE A 141 -5.58 14.71 -9.47
N ALA A 142 -6.21 13.56 -9.76
CA ALA A 142 -6.15 12.34 -8.95
C ALA A 142 -5.73 11.13 -9.81
N THR A 143 -4.83 11.35 -10.77
CA THR A 143 -4.45 10.35 -11.79
C THR A 143 -3.53 9.25 -11.28
N GLY A 144 -3.08 9.35 -10.03
CA GLY A 144 -2.35 8.29 -9.32
C GLY A 144 -0.98 7.98 -9.92
N SER A 145 -0.61 6.72 -9.93
CA SER A 145 0.70 6.23 -10.35
C SER A 145 0.63 4.96 -11.19
N LYS A 146 1.77 4.60 -11.80
CA LYS A 146 1.97 3.35 -12.55
C LYS A 146 3.17 2.57 -12.00
N PRO A 147 3.24 1.24 -12.17
CA PRO A 147 4.44 0.48 -11.84
C PRO A 147 5.68 1.09 -12.48
N GLY A 148 6.75 1.23 -11.71
CA GLY A 148 8.06 1.62 -12.17
C GLY A 148 8.80 0.45 -12.80
N SER A 149 9.77 0.76 -13.66
CA SER A 149 10.74 -0.20 -14.19
C SER A 149 12.12 0.46 -14.28
N LEU A 150 13.15 -0.36 -14.36
CA LEU A 150 14.50 0.09 -14.66
C LEU A 150 14.64 0.28 -16.18
N PRO A 151 15.40 1.29 -16.64
CA PRO A 151 15.45 1.65 -18.07
C PRO A 151 15.92 0.51 -18.99
N PHE A 152 16.72 -0.41 -18.48
CA PHE A 152 17.28 -1.54 -19.21
C PHE A 152 16.41 -2.81 -19.14
N ILE A 153 15.27 -2.80 -18.44
CA ILE A 153 14.34 -3.93 -18.34
C ILE A 153 13.19 -3.70 -19.32
N GLU A 154 13.10 -4.55 -20.33
CA GLU A 154 11.97 -4.59 -21.23
C GLU A 154 10.85 -5.47 -20.65
N LEU A 155 9.74 -4.84 -20.28
CA LEU A 155 8.55 -5.51 -19.76
C LEU A 155 7.76 -6.12 -20.92
N ASP A 156 7.77 -7.44 -21.05
CA ASP A 156 7.01 -8.16 -22.09
C ASP A 156 5.56 -8.44 -21.66
N LYS A 157 5.22 -8.23 -20.39
CA LYS A 157 3.91 -8.47 -19.78
C LYS A 157 3.43 -9.93 -19.83
N GLU A 158 4.30 -10.84 -20.19
CA GLU A 158 4.05 -12.28 -20.25
C GLU A 158 4.85 -13.04 -19.21
N ARG A 159 6.17 -12.80 -19.15
CA ARG A 159 7.13 -13.44 -18.24
C ARG A 159 7.98 -12.44 -17.46
N ILE A 160 8.28 -11.28 -18.06
CA ILE A 160 8.87 -10.13 -17.38
C ILE A 160 7.73 -9.16 -17.11
N ILE A 161 7.20 -9.20 -15.89
CA ILE A 161 5.89 -8.69 -15.51
C ILE A 161 5.97 -7.64 -14.39
N THR A 162 4.92 -6.85 -14.27
CA THR A 162 4.67 -6.00 -13.10
C THR A 162 3.63 -6.65 -12.17
N SER A 163 3.29 -5.96 -11.08
CA SER A 163 2.21 -6.39 -10.19
C SER A 163 0.87 -6.56 -10.91
N THR A 164 0.61 -5.78 -11.96
CA THR A 164 -0.64 -5.85 -12.73
C THR A 164 -0.81 -7.22 -13.40
N GLU A 165 0.22 -7.76 -14.01
CA GLU A 165 0.21 -9.06 -14.66
C GLU A 165 0.30 -10.19 -13.62
N ALA A 166 1.11 -9.99 -12.56
CA ALA A 166 1.25 -10.97 -11.48
C ALA A 166 -0.08 -11.30 -10.79
N LEU A 167 -1.01 -10.33 -10.70
CA LEU A 167 -2.34 -10.55 -10.13
C LEU A 167 -3.29 -11.37 -11.02
N LYS A 168 -2.90 -11.72 -12.24
CA LYS A 168 -3.76 -12.44 -13.22
C LYS A 168 -3.02 -13.51 -14.01
N LEU A 169 -1.97 -14.09 -13.44
CA LEU A 169 -1.27 -15.21 -14.05
C LEU A 169 -2.25 -16.37 -14.31
N LYS A 170 -1.98 -17.13 -15.35
CA LYS A 170 -2.78 -18.29 -15.75
C LYS A 170 -2.27 -19.60 -15.14
N GLU A 171 -1.05 -19.59 -14.63
CA GLU A 171 -0.37 -20.73 -14.01
C GLU A 171 0.43 -20.25 -12.79
N ILE A 172 0.68 -21.15 -11.86
CA ILE A 172 1.58 -20.90 -10.72
C ILE A 172 3.01 -20.99 -11.26
N PRO A 173 3.87 -19.96 -11.04
CA PRO A 173 5.29 -20.03 -11.39
C PRO A 173 5.98 -21.23 -10.73
N LYS A 174 6.92 -21.84 -11.41
CA LYS A 174 7.85 -22.80 -10.78
C LYS A 174 8.88 -22.06 -9.95
N HIS A 175 9.48 -21.00 -10.53
CA HIS A 175 10.40 -20.11 -9.83
C HIS A 175 10.11 -18.66 -10.23
N LEU A 176 9.61 -17.89 -9.29
CA LEU A 176 9.36 -16.45 -9.41
C LEU A 176 10.58 -15.67 -8.89
N ILE A 177 11.25 -14.96 -9.79
CA ILE A 177 12.31 -14.02 -9.43
C ILE A 177 11.67 -12.65 -9.25
N ILE A 178 11.91 -11.99 -8.11
CA ILE A 178 11.36 -10.68 -7.78
C ILE A 178 12.49 -9.67 -7.68
N ILE A 179 12.38 -8.58 -8.42
CA ILE A 179 13.28 -7.43 -8.34
C ILE A 179 12.61 -6.36 -7.50
N GLY A 180 13.15 -6.14 -6.29
CA GLY A 180 12.65 -5.20 -5.30
C GLY A 180 12.02 -5.87 -4.07
N GLY A 181 12.58 -5.63 -2.90
CA GLY A 181 12.15 -6.12 -1.58
C GLY A 181 11.15 -5.21 -0.86
N GLY A 182 10.39 -4.40 -1.62
CA GLY A 182 9.31 -3.57 -1.10
C GLY A 182 8.00 -4.33 -0.91
N VAL A 183 6.96 -3.63 -0.44
CA VAL A 183 5.63 -4.17 -0.08
C VAL A 183 5.06 -5.09 -1.17
N ILE A 184 5.03 -4.62 -2.41
CA ILE A 184 4.43 -5.36 -3.54
C ILE A 184 5.18 -6.69 -3.80
N GLY A 185 6.51 -6.65 -3.80
CA GLY A 185 7.34 -7.84 -4.01
C GLY A 185 7.18 -8.87 -2.90
N LEU A 186 7.08 -8.42 -1.65
CA LEU A 186 6.91 -9.29 -0.49
C LEU A 186 5.51 -9.93 -0.45
N GLU A 187 4.45 -9.17 -0.65
CA GLU A 187 3.07 -9.66 -0.65
C GLU A 187 2.84 -10.69 -1.76
N LEU A 188 3.17 -10.35 -3.02
CA LEU A 188 3.00 -11.26 -4.14
C LEU A 188 3.98 -12.44 -4.06
N GLY A 189 5.19 -12.22 -3.58
CA GLY A 189 6.16 -13.28 -3.29
C GLY A 189 5.61 -14.30 -2.31
N GLN A 190 4.98 -13.86 -1.23
CA GLN A 190 4.38 -14.76 -0.26
C GLN A 190 3.16 -15.51 -0.84
N VAL A 191 2.30 -14.85 -1.63
CA VAL A 191 1.20 -15.53 -2.32
C VAL A 191 1.71 -16.73 -3.12
N TYR A 192 2.65 -16.48 -4.04
CA TYR A 192 3.16 -17.55 -4.89
C TYR A 192 4.00 -18.58 -4.14
N LYS A 193 4.71 -18.18 -3.09
CA LYS A 193 5.43 -19.10 -2.21
C LYS A 193 4.49 -20.10 -1.53
N ARG A 194 3.36 -19.64 -1.01
CA ARG A 194 2.32 -20.49 -0.40
C ARG A 194 1.71 -21.48 -1.40
N LEU A 195 1.62 -21.05 -2.66
CA LEU A 195 1.11 -21.87 -3.77
C LEU A 195 2.14 -22.87 -4.31
N GLY A 196 3.35 -22.95 -3.72
CA GLY A 196 4.38 -23.92 -4.08
C GLY A 196 5.48 -23.40 -4.99
N ALA A 197 5.48 -22.12 -5.40
CA ALA A 197 6.56 -21.55 -6.18
C ALA A 197 7.89 -21.49 -5.37
N GLU A 198 9.02 -21.64 -6.04
CA GLU A 198 10.27 -21.11 -5.55
C GLU A 198 10.24 -19.57 -5.70
N VAL A 199 10.69 -18.84 -4.67
CA VAL A 199 10.69 -17.36 -4.71
C VAL A 199 12.06 -16.85 -4.30
N SER A 200 12.67 -16.03 -5.18
CA SER A 200 13.93 -15.34 -4.95
C SER A 200 13.72 -13.83 -5.08
N ILE A 201 14.03 -13.07 -4.04
CA ILE A 201 13.91 -11.61 -4.00
C ILE A 201 15.29 -10.99 -4.06
N ILE A 202 15.53 -10.16 -5.07
CA ILE A 202 16.77 -9.41 -5.28
C ILE A 202 16.50 -7.97 -4.92
N GLU A 203 17.24 -7.45 -3.93
CA GLU A 203 17.06 -6.08 -3.41
C GLU A 203 18.40 -5.33 -3.46
N TYR A 204 18.35 -4.12 -4.00
CA TYR A 204 19.51 -3.23 -4.08
C TYR A 204 19.94 -2.72 -2.70
N ALA A 205 19.00 -2.41 -1.83
CA ALA A 205 19.28 -2.01 -0.46
C ALA A 205 19.82 -3.18 0.38
N ASP A 206 20.38 -2.86 1.54
CA ASP A 206 20.88 -3.83 2.51
C ASP A 206 19.77 -4.42 3.41
N ARG A 207 18.52 -3.99 3.21
CA ARG A 207 17.33 -4.45 3.93
C ARG A 207 16.09 -4.43 3.04
N ILE A 208 15.10 -5.22 3.38
CA ILE A 208 13.75 -5.13 2.80
C ILE A 208 13.01 -3.93 3.42
N THR A 209 11.95 -3.44 2.76
CA THR A 209 11.07 -2.38 3.29
C THR A 209 11.83 -1.20 3.94
N PRO A 210 12.73 -0.51 3.21
CA PRO A 210 13.64 0.47 3.79
C PRO A 210 12.94 1.69 4.41
N SER A 211 11.66 1.91 4.12
CA SER A 211 10.85 2.98 4.71
C SER A 211 10.26 2.63 6.08
N MET A 212 10.40 1.38 6.54
CA MET A 212 9.91 0.95 7.85
C MET A 212 11.03 0.89 8.89
N ASP A 213 10.65 0.86 10.16
CA ASP A 213 11.60 0.65 11.27
C ASP A 213 12.45 -0.61 11.03
N MET A 214 13.74 -0.53 11.31
CA MET A 214 14.71 -1.60 11.06
C MET A 214 14.34 -2.90 11.78
N SER A 215 13.74 -2.82 12.95
CA SER A 215 13.32 -3.99 13.71
C SER A 215 12.23 -4.78 12.98
N LEU A 216 11.27 -4.09 12.34
CA LEU A 216 10.24 -4.71 11.50
C LEU A 216 10.85 -5.38 10.26
N SER A 217 11.74 -4.68 9.55
CA SER A 217 12.42 -5.24 8.36
C SER A 217 13.17 -6.52 8.69
N LYS A 218 13.88 -6.55 9.82
CA LYS A 218 14.64 -7.73 10.28
C LYS A 218 13.72 -8.90 10.63
N GLU A 219 12.67 -8.65 11.41
CA GLU A 219 11.77 -9.73 11.84
C GLU A 219 10.95 -10.27 10.67
N LEU A 220 10.40 -9.41 9.80
CA LEU A 220 9.68 -9.84 8.60
C LEU A 220 10.58 -10.70 7.70
N MET A 221 11.81 -10.27 7.45
CA MET A 221 12.75 -11.05 6.63
C MET A 221 13.06 -12.41 7.26
N LYS A 222 13.22 -12.48 8.59
CA LYS A 222 13.45 -13.72 9.32
C LYS A 222 12.28 -14.69 9.16
N VAL A 223 11.05 -14.20 9.30
CA VAL A 223 9.83 -15.03 9.14
C VAL A 223 9.70 -15.51 7.70
N LEU A 224 9.82 -14.62 6.71
CA LEU A 224 9.72 -15.01 5.31
C LEU A 224 10.82 -15.98 4.86
N LYS A 225 12.04 -15.88 5.42
CA LYS A 225 13.11 -16.88 5.22
C LYS A 225 12.71 -18.24 5.79
N LYS A 226 12.12 -18.28 7.00
CA LYS A 226 11.60 -19.53 7.60
C LYS A 226 10.50 -20.14 6.73
N GLN A 227 9.70 -19.33 6.05
CA GLN A 227 8.70 -19.78 5.06
C GLN A 227 9.33 -20.20 3.72
N GLY A 228 10.66 -20.07 3.54
CA GLY A 228 11.41 -20.54 2.38
C GLY A 228 11.54 -19.52 1.24
N VAL A 229 11.34 -18.23 1.50
CA VAL A 229 11.69 -17.16 0.56
C VAL A 229 13.20 -16.91 0.61
N LYS A 230 13.85 -16.83 -0.55
CA LYS A 230 15.29 -16.55 -0.67
C LYS A 230 15.50 -15.04 -0.88
N PHE A 231 16.42 -14.43 -0.12
CA PHE A 231 16.72 -12.99 -0.21
C PHE A 231 18.17 -12.77 -0.60
N TYR A 232 18.39 -11.88 -1.56
CA TYR A 232 19.68 -11.42 -2.05
C TYR A 232 19.72 -9.89 -1.91
N LEU A 233 20.13 -9.43 -0.71
CA LEU A 233 20.22 -8.01 -0.37
C LEU A 233 21.54 -7.43 -0.86
N SER A 234 21.58 -6.12 -1.08
CA SER A 234 22.76 -5.41 -1.63
C SER A 234 23.20 -5.94 -2.99
N HIS A 235 22.23 -6.36 -3.81
CA HIS A 235 22.46 -6.84 -5.17
C HIS A 235 21.75 -5.93 -6.18
N GLY A 236 22.53 -5.28 -7.02
CA GLY A 236 22.01 -4.47 -8.12
C GLY A 236 21.77 -5.29 -9.38
N VAL A 237 20.52 -5.37 -9.81
CA VAL A 237 20.20 -6.02 -11.10
C VAL A 237 20.79 -5.21 -12.24
N SER A 238 21.52 -5.88 -13.13
CA SER A 238 22.17 -5.28 -14.29
C SER A 238 21.55 -5.72 -15.62
N ASN A 239 20.87 -6.86 -15.65
CA ASN A 239 20.26 -7.38 -16.87
C ASN A 239 19.11 -8.33 -16.57
N VAL A 240 18.11 -8.36 -17.48
CA VAL A 240 17.00 -9.33 -17.48
C VAL A 240 16.82 -9.80 -18.93
N LYS A 241 16.93 -11.10 -19.17
CA LYS A 241 16.75 -11.69 -20.50
C LYS A 241 15.72 -12.80 -20.45
N ARG A 242 14.91 -12.87 -21.51
CA ARG A 242 13.99 -13.98 -21.74
C ARG A 242 14.51 -14.86 -22.88
N ASN A 243 14.51 -16.17 -22.66
CA ASN A 243 14.76 -17.17 -23.68
C ASN A 243 13.63 -18.22 -23.64
N GLY A 244 12.63 -18.05 -24.52
CA GLY A 244 11.43 -18.85 -24.52
C GLY A 244 10.62 -18.72 -23.22
N LYS A 245 10.60 -19.78 -22.39
CA LYS A 245 9.94 -19.77 -21.08
C LYS A 245 10.91 -19.48 -19.92
N GLU A 246 12.21 -19.51 -20.16
CA GLU A 246 13.23 -19.24 -19.14
C GLU A 246 13.52 -17.72 -19.09
N ILE A 247 13.61 -17.20 -17.87
CA ILE A 247 14.09 -15.85 -17.56
C ILE A 247 15.43 -15.99 -16.85
N THR A 248 16.42 -15.23 -17.30
CA THR A 248 17.70 -15.05 -16.61
C THR A 248 17.80 -13.62 -16.10
N VAL A 249 17.98 -13.46 -14.80
CA VAL A 249 18.25 -12.17 -14.15
C VAL A 249 19.69 -12.16 -13.68
N THR A 250 20.48 -11.18 -14.12
CA THR A 250 21.86 -10.97 -13.68
C THR A 250 21.90 -9.84 -12.67
N ALA A 251 22.49 -10.08 -11.50
CA ALA A 251 22.68 -9.08 -10.48
C ALA A 251 24.12 -9.11 -9.93
N ASN A 252 24.61 -7.95 -9.49
CA ASN A 252 25.95 -7.79 -8.93
C ASN A 252 25.86 -7.43 -7.45
N ASP A 253 26.69 -8.04 -6.63
CA ASP A 253 26.85 -7.66 -5.24
C ASP A 253 27.67 -6.34 -5.08
N LYS A 254 27.83 -5.87 -3.84
CA LYS A 254 28.64 -4.66 -3.54
C LYS A 254 30.12 -4.77 -3.94
N LYS A 255 30.62 -5.99 -4.16
CA LYS A 255 32.01 -6.27 -4.61
C LYS A 255 32.12 -6.40 -6.12
N GLY A 256 31.01 -6.31 -6.84
CA GLY A 256 30.95 -6.48 -8.30
C GLY A 256 30.91 -7.95 -8.74
N VAL A 257 30.73 -8.90 -7.81
CA VAL A 257 30.56 -10.31 -8.16
C VAL A 257 29.18 -10.50 -8.76
N SER A 258 29.16 -11.03 -10.00
CA SER A 258 27.93 -11.27 -10.76
C SER A 258 27.32 -12.63 -10.41
N ILE A 259 26.01 -12.64 -10.20
CA ILE A 259 25.22 -13.86 -9.97
C ILE A 259 24.08 -13.88 -10.98
N GLU A 260 23.83 -15.07 -11.56
CA GLU A 260 22.68 -15.31 -12.43
C GLU A 260 21.60 -16.10 -11.73
N PHE A 261 20.36 -15.63 -11.85
CA PHE A 261 19.16 -16.28 -11.35
C PHE A 261 18.32 -16.74 -12.53
N LYS A 262 17.93 -18.02 -12.51
CA LYS A 262 17.08 -18.61 -13.56
C LYS A 262 15.72 -18.96 -12.99
N GLY A 263 14.67 -18.56 -13.70
CA GLY A 263 13.28 -18.79 -13.34
C GLY A 263 12.38 -18.77 -14.56
N ASP A 264 11.09 -18.95 -14.34
CA ASP A 264 10.10 -18.89 -15.43
C ASP A 264 9.26 -17.60 -15.43
N TYR A 265 9.34 -16.82 -14.35
CA TYR A 265 8.79 -15.46 -14.28
C TYR A 265 9.72 -14.50 -13.54
N CYS A 266 9.70 -13.23 -13.96
CA CYS A 266 10.38 -12.14 -13.29
C CYS A 266 9.36 -11.03 -12.96
N LEU A 267 9.11 -10.78 -11.67
CA LEU A 267 8.29 -9.67 -11.19
C LEU A 267 9.17 -8.44 -10.94
N VAL A 268 8.92 -7.36 -11.67
CA VAL A 268 9.59 -6.07 -11.46
C VAL A 268 8.74 -5.22 -10.52
N SER A 269 9.22 -5.01 -9.29
CA SER A 269 8.52 -4.29 -8.20
C SER A 269 9.41 -3.21 -7.56
N VAL A 270 10.11 -2.44 -8.39
CA VAL A 270 11.08 -1.39 -8.02
C VAL A 270 10.45 -0.02 -7.73
N GLY A 271 9.22 -0.02 -7.27
CA GLY A 271 8.48 1.19 -6.93
C GLY A 271 7.45 1.60 -7.98
N ARG A 272 6.91 2.80 -7.83
CA ARG A 272 5.86 3.38 -8.69
C ARG A 272 6.27 4.76 -9.16
N LYS A 273 5.71 5.21 -10.29
CA LYS A 273 5.95 6.54 -10.86
C LYS A 273 4.62 7.29 -10.99
N PRO A 274 4.57 8.61 -10.69
CA PRO A 274 3.37 9.42 -10.84
C PRO A 274 2.87 9.39 -12.30
N HIS A 275 1.55 9.46 -12.48
CA HIS A 275 0.95 9.40 -13.80
C HIS A 275 0.43 10.76 -14.24
N THR A 276 1.33 11.61 -14.77
CA THR A 276 1.07 12.96 -15.27
C THR A 276 1.02 13.06 -16.79
N LYS A 277 1.53 12.02 -17.47
CA LYS A 277 1.64 12.02 -18.95
C LYS A 277 0.28 12.08 -19.63
N GLY A 278 0.15 12.96 -20.61
CA GLY A 278 -1.05 13.12 -21.44
C GLY A 278 -2.07 14.13 -20.89
N LEU A 279 -1.85 14.68 -19.70
CA LEU A 279 -2.70 15.70 -19.10
C LEU A 279 -2.49 17.10 -19.69
N ASN A 280 -1.39 17.34 -20.42
CA ASN A 280 -1.03 18.66 -20.97
C ASN A 280 -0.78 19.74 -19.88
N LEU A 281 -0.14 19.34 -18.77
CA LEU A 281 0.07 20.21 -17.59
C LEU A 281 0.98 21.40 -17.88
N GLU A 282 2.02 21.22 -18.70
CA GLU A 282 2.96 22.27 -19.06
C GLU A 282 2.26 23.43 -19.80
N ALA A 283 1.30 23.12 -20.69
CA ALA A 283 0.58 24.13 -21.46
C ALA A 283 -0.26 25.06 -20.61
N ILE A 284 -0.66 24.63 -19.41
CA ILE A 284 -1.44 25.42 -18.46
C ILE A 284 -0.60 25.95 -17.30
N GLY A 285 0.72 25.70 -17.28
CA GLY A 285 1.66 26.20 -16.27
C GLY A 285 1.67 25.45 -14.93
N VAL A 286 1.13 24.22 -14.87
CA VAL A 286 1.25 23.36 -13.67
C VAL A 286 2.66 22.79 -13.62
N GLN A 287 3.34 22.98 -12.49
CA GLN A 287 4.73 22.60 -12.28
C GLN A 287 4.86 21.14 -11.82
N LEU A 288 5.92 20.48 -12.29
CA LEU A 288 6.32 19.13 -11.88
C LEU A 288 7.70 19.19 -11.26
N ASN A 289 7.91 18.41 -10.19
CA ASN A 289 9.25 18.23 -9.61
C ASN A 289 10.10 17.25 -10.44
N GLU A 290 11.35 17.07 -10.05
CA GLU A 290 12.32 16.15 -10.72
C GLU A 290 11.86 14.68 -10.76
N LYS A 291 10.98 14.26 -9.84
CA LYS A 291 10.38 12.92 -9.80
C LYS A 291 9.14 12.81 -10.70
N GLY A 292 8.75 13.88 -11.40
CA GLY A 292 7.55 13.95 -12.23
C GLY A 292 6.24 14.04 -11.44
N GLN A 293 6.30 14.40 -10.15
CA GLN A 293 5.15 14.66 -9.31
C GLN A 293 4.66 16.09 -9.48
N VAL A 294 3.34 16.29 -9.40
CA VAL A 294 2.74 17.65 -9.40
C VAL A 294 3.17 18.36 -8.12
N GLU A 295 3.74 19.56 -8.28
CA GLU A 295 4.09 20.42 -7.14
C GLU A 295 2.84 21.05 -6.55
N VAL A 296 2.70 20.95 -5.22
CA VAL A 296 1.57 21.49 -4.47
C VAL A 296 2.03 22.14 -3.18
N ASN A 297 1.26 23.15 -2.73
CA ASN A 297 1.42 23.77 -1.42
C ASN A 297 0.86 22.86 -0.29
N GLU A 298 0.74 23.39 0.93
CA GLU A 298 0.18 22.71 2.10
C GLU A 298 -1.31 22.36 1.95
N PHE A 299 -2.04 23.11 1.12
CA PHE A 299 -3.47 22.88 0.81
C PHE A 299 -3.67 22.00 -0.44
N LEU A 300 -2.61 21.33 -0.93
CA LEU A 300 -2.63 20.49 -2.14
C LEU A 300 -3.02 21.27 -3.41
N GLN A 301 -2.89 22.59 -3.39
CA GLN A 301 -3.10 23.50 -4.53
C GLN A 301 -1.82 23.58 -5.36
N THR A 302 -1.96 23.52 -6.68
CA THR A 302 -0.84 23.64 -7.61
C THR A 302 -0.41 25.12 -7.79
N SER A 303 0.54 25.39 -8.69
CA SER A 303 0.88 26.74 -9.14
C SER A 303 -0.31 27.50 -9.76
N ILE A 304 -1.41 26.84 -10.10
CA ILE A 304 -2.62 27.39 -10.68
C ILE A 304 -3.75 27.37 -9.65
N ASN A 305 -4.25 28.54 -9.27
CA ASN A 305 -5.15 28.75 -8.11
C ASN A 305 -6.44 27.93 -8.07
N ASN A 306 -6.92 27.44 -9.19
CA ASN A 306 -8.13 26.62 -9.26
C ASN A 306 -7.86 25.14 -9.52
N ILE A 307 -6.58 24.72 -9.55
CA ILE A 307 -6.16 23.34 -9.79
C ILE A 307 -5.46 22.77 -8.55
N TYR A 308 -5.92 21.60 -8.12
CA TYR A 308 -5.40 20.84 -6.99
C TYR A 308 -4.88 19.49 -7.48
N ALA A 309 -4.01 18.83 -6.71
CA ALA A 309 -3.58 17.48 -7.01
C ALA A 309 -3.45 16.67 -5.72
N ILE A 310 -3.83 15.36 -5.79
CA ILE A 310 -3.90 14.45 -4.64
C ILE A 310 -3.41 13.05 -4.97
N GLY A 311 -3.07 12.30 -3.95
CA GLY A 311 -2.69 10.88 -4.03
C GLY A 311 -1.28 10.67 -4.55
N ASP A 312 -1.09 9.59 -5.32
CA ASP A 312 0.24 9.17 -5.79
C ASP A 312 0.90 10.16 -6.78
N VAL A 313 0.14 11.09 -7.31
CA VAL A 313 0.64 12.08 -8.29
C VAL A 313 1.37 13.24 -7.61
N VAL A 314 1.24 13.38 -6.28
CA VAL A 314 1.93 14.39 -5.46
C VAL A 314 2.97 13.76 -4.52
N ARG A 315 3.63 14.59 -3.71
CA ARG A 315 4.63 14.17 -2.72
C ARG A 315 4.07 13.20 -1.65
N GLY A 316 4.95 12.51 -0.97
CA GLY A 316 4.64 11.61 0.15
C GLY A 316 4.44 10.16 -0.27
N SER A 317 3.91 9.36 0.65
CA SER A 317 3.68 7.92 0.46
C SER A 317 2.57 7.66 -0.57
N MET A 318 2.76 6.64 -1.40
CA MET A 318 1.76 6.22 -2.39
C MET A 318 0.79 5.20 -1.76
N LEU A 319 -0.12 5.70 -0.91
CA LEU A 319 -1.07 4.92 -0.14
C LEU A 319 -2.51 5.34 -0.45
N ALA A 320 -3.42 4.36 -0.53
CA ALA A 320 -4.82 4.62 -0.87
C ALA A 320 -5.50 5.51 0.17
N HIS A 321 -5.34 5.20 1.46
CA HIS A 321 -5.93 5.98 2.56
C HIS A 321 -5.34 7.39 2.67
N LYS A 322 -4.03 7.60 2.39
CA LYS A 322 -3.49 8.96 2.25
C LYS A 322 -4.21 9.75 1.17
N ALA A 323 -4.43 9.12 0.01
CA ALA A 323 -5.12 9.77 -1.10
C ALA A 323 -6.59 10.07 -0.77
N GLU A 324 -7.26 9.22 -0.01
CA GLU A 324 -8.62 9.41 0.48
C GLU A 324 -8.71 10.63 1.41
N GLU A 325 -7.83 10.72 2.42
CA GLU A 325 -7.75 11.87 3.33
C GLU A 325 -7.44 13.17 2.58
N GLU A 326 -6.49 13.13 1.64
CA GLU A 326 -6.19 14.28 0.77
C GLU A 326 -7.41 14.69 -0.08
N GLY A 327 -8.20 13.72 -0.54
CA GLY A 327 -9.45 13.96 -1.28
C GLY A 327 -10.51 14.66 -0.45
N VAL A 328 -10.71 14.24 0.80
CA VAL A 328 -11.60 14.89 1.76
C VAL A 328 -11.11 16.30 2.07
N MET A 329 -9.80 16.42 2.40
CA MET A 329 -9.19 17.72 2.71
C MET A 329 -9.39 18.74 1.60
N VAL A 330 -9.10 18.39 0.35
CA VAL A 330 -9.24 19.31 -0.79
C VAL A 330 -10.72 19.69 -1.02
N ALA A 331 -11.65 18.73 -0.91
CA ALA A 331 -13.07 19.01 -1.05
C ALA A 331 -13.57 20.00 0.02
N GLU A 332 -13.17 19.81 1.27
CA GLU A 332 -13.52 20.70 2.38
C GLU A 332 -12.85 22.08 2.28
N PHE A 333 -11.59 22.12 1.85
CA PHE A 333 -10.90 23.38 1.60
C PHE A 333 -11.56 24.20 0.48
N ILE A 334 -11.97 23.57 -0.63
CA ILE A 334 -12.73 24.21 -1.71
C ILE A 334 -14.07 24.78 -1.21
N ALA A 335 -14.70 24.08 -0.27
CA ALA A 335 -15.95 24.52 0.36
C ALA A 335 -15.76 25.62 1.44
N GLY A 336 -14.53 26.10 1.67
CA GLY A 336 -14.20 27.16 2.62
C GLY A 336 -14.01 26.71 4.07
N GLN A 337 -13.87 25.41 4.32
CA GLN A 337 -13.53 24.87 5.62
C GLN A 337 -12.00 24.94 5.87
N LYS A 338 -11.56 24.56 7.08
CA LYS A 338 -10.15 24.56 7.49
C LYS A 338 -9.72 23.13 7.89
N PRO A 339 -9.68 22.18 6.96
CA PRO A 339 -9.21 20.84 7.22
C PRO A 339 -7.68 20.81 7.40
N HIS A 340 -7.17 19.78 8.07
CA HIS A 340 -5.74 19.50 8.13
C HIS A 340 -5.49 18.00 8.05
N ILE A 341 -4.27 17.59 7.66
CA ILE A 341 -3.78 16.23 7.68
C ILE A 341 -2.42 16.23 8.38
N ASP A 342 -2.27 15.42 9.41
CA ASP A 342 -0.95 15.08 9.93
C ASP A 342 -0.40 13.86 9.17
N TYR A 343 0.53 14.11 8.27
CA TYR A 343 1.16 13.05 7.47
C TYR A 343 1.99 12.07 8.31
N ASN A 344 2.39 12.44 9.54
CA ASN A 344 3.07 11.54 10.45
C ASN A 344 2.13 10.45 11.01
N LEU A 345 0.81 10.70 10.99
CA LEU A 345 -0.22 9.79 11.47
C LEU A 345 -0.83 8.90 10.39
N ILE A 346 -0.30 8.94 9.17
CA ILE A 346 -0.74 8.04 8.09
C ILE A 346 -0.02 6.69 8.26
N PRO A 347 -0.75 5.60 8.57
CA PRO A 347 -0.11 4.32 8.84
C PRO A 347 0.41 3.65 7.57
N ASN A 348 1.56 2.97 7.68
CA ASN A 348 2.09 2.08 6.65
C ASN A 348 1.74 0.63 6.99
N VAL A 349 1.28 -0.16 6.02
CA VAL A 349 0.87 -1.55 6.23
C VAL A 349 1.43 -2.46 5.14
N ILE A 350 1.88 -3.66 5.54
CA ILE A 350 2.22 -4.77 4.64
C ILE A 350 1.35 -5.97 5.04
N TYR A 351 0.61 -6.52 4.09
CA TYR A 351 -0.38 -7.57 4.32
C TYR A 351 0.18 -8.99 4.11
N THR A 352 1.47 -9.16 4.38
CA THR A 352 2.03 -10.50 4.54
C THR A 352 1.42 -11.19 5.77
N TRP A 353 1.74 -12.46 6.00
CA TRP A 353 1.45 -13.09 7.27
C TRP A 353 2.76 -13.57 7.91
N PRO A 354 3.12 -13.05 9.10
CA PRO A 354 2.42 -12.01 9.85
C PRO A 354 2.33 -10.68 9.09
N GLU A 355 1.31 -9.88 9.42
CA GLU A 355 1.16 -8.51 8.91
C GLU A 355 2.16 -7.58 9.57
N VAL A 356 2.51 -6.49 8.89
CA VAL A 356 3.35 -5.43 9.43
C VAL A 356 2.63 -4.11 9.35
N ALA A 357 2.63 -3.34 10.43
CA ALA A 357 2.06 -2.00 10.44
C ALA A 357 2.93 -1.03 11.25
N SER A 358 2.93 0.23 10.85
CA SER A 358 3.65 1.29 11.55
C SER A 358 2.98 2.64 11.37
N VAL A 359 3.05 3.49 12.40
CA VAL A 359 2.64 4.89 12.37
C VAL A 359 3.63 5.72 13.16
N GLY A 360 3.81 6.98 12.77
CA GLY A 360 4.76 7.88 13.39
C GLY A 360 6.20 7.66 12.93
N LYS A 361 7.14 8.16 13.72
CA LYS A 361 8.58 8.14 13.42
C LYS A 361 9.19 6.77 13.73
N THR A 362 10.11 6.33 12.88
CA THR A 362 10.96 5.16 13.16
C THR A 362 12.05 5.51 14.16
N GLU A 363 12.63 4.50 14.79
CA GLU A 363 13.75 4.69 15.71
C GLU A 363 14.97 5.33 15.03
N GLU A 364 15.19 5.01 13.75
CA GLU A 364 16.24 5.61 12.95
C GLU A 364 16.02 7.11 12.74
N GLN A 365 14.78 7.52 12.44
CA GLN A 365 14.42 8.93 12.28
C GLN A 365 14.58 9.72 13.58
N LEU A 366 14.17 9.15 14.72
CA LEU A 366 14.37 9.80 16.03
C LEU A 366 15.84 10.00 16.34
N LYS A 367 16.69 9.01 16.03
CA LYS A 367 18.16 9.12 16.18
C LYS A 367 18.76 10.18 15.26
N GLU A 368 18.33 10.23 14.02
CA GLU A 368 18.81 11.21 13.03
C GLU A 368 18.42 12.65 13.41
N GLU A 369 17.21 12.82 13.96
CA GLU A 369 16.71 14.10 14.45
C GLU A 369 17.29 14.50 15.83
N GLY A 370 18.00 13.59 16.49
CA GLY A 370 18.59 13.83 17.82
C GLY A 370 17.56 13.93 18.95
N LEU A 371 16.36 13.34 18.77
CA LEU A 371 15.31 13.33 19.78
C LEU A 371 15.60 12.29 20.87
N ASN A 372 15.40 12.67 22.12
CA ASN A 372 15.46 11.73 23.25
C ASN A 372 14.16 10.95 23.37
N TYR A 373 14.25 9.63 23.35
CA TYR A 373 13.09 8.76 23.39
C TYR A 373 13.36 7.54 24.28
N LYS A 374 12.30 6.91 24.71
CA LYS A 374 12.29 5.61 25.39
C LYS A 374 11.54 4.61 24.53
N THR A 375 11.87 3.32 24.69
CA THR A 375 11.34 2.23 23.89
C THR A 375 10.73 1.15 24.76
N GLY A 376 9.52 0.72 24.42
CA GLY A 376 8.92 -0.48 24.96
C GLY A 376 8.62 -1.48 23.85
N GLN A 377 8.89 -2.75 24.11
CA GLN A 377 8.63 -3.81 23.13
C GLN A 377 8.03 -5.03 23.83
N PHE A 378 7.03 -5.66 23.15
CA PHE A 378 6.37 -6.83 23.66
C PHE A 378 6.20 -7.90 22.56
N PRO A 379 6.65 -9.17 22.77
CA PRO A 379 6.57 -10.22 21.75
C PRO A 379 5.17 -10.85 21.69
N MET A 380 4.62 -11.07 20.50
CA MET A 380 3.30 -11.71 20.29
C MET A 380 3.19 -13.08 20.97
N ARG A 381 4.27 -13.86 20.99
CA ARG A 381 4.32 -15.18 21.62
C ARG A 381 3.99 -15.22 23.12
N ALA A 382 4.05 -14.08 23.80
CA ALA A 382 3.69 -13.98 25.21
C ALA A 382 2.17 -13.87 25.43
N LEU A 383 1.39 -13.50 24.40
CA LEU A 383 -0.05 -13.41 24.47
C LEU A 383 -0.74 -14.78 24.48
N GLY A 384 -1.72 -14.97 25.37
CA GLY A 384 -2.60 -16.13 25.37
C GLY A 384 -3.39 -16.28 24.07
N ARG A 385 -3.88 -15.18 23.50
CA ARG A 385 -4.59 -15.17 22.21
C ARG A 385 -3.73 -15.63 21.05
N ALA A 386 -2.50 -15.16 20.96
CA ALA A 386 -1.55 -15.54 19.91
C ALA A 386 -1.21 -17.05 19.98
N ARG A 387 -1.05 -17.57 21.19
CA ARG A 387 -0.85 -19.02 21.39
C ARG A 387 -2.07 -19.84 21.00
N ALA A 388 -3.26 -19.40 21.38
CA ALA A 388 -4.52 -20.09 21.04
C ALA A 388 -4.77 -20.16 19.52
N SER A 389 -4.31 -19.16 18.76
CA SER A 389 -4.45 -19.10 17.30
C SER A 389 -3.21 -19.58 16.56
N MET A 390 -2.11 -19.96 17.27
CA MET A 390 -0.81 -20.34 16.70
C MET A 390 -0.09 -19.20 15.95
N ASP A 391 -0.53 -17.96 16.10
CA ASP A 391 0.03 -16.76 15.48
C ASP A 391 1.03 -16.06 16.40
N THR A 392 2.13 -16.74 16.70
CA THR A 392 3.07 -16.30 17.75
C THR A 392 4.25 -15.47 17.24
N ASP A 393 4.42 -15.34 15.93
CA ASP A 393 5.51 -14.57 15.33
C ASP A 393 5.25 -13.07 15.48
N GLY A 394 6.31 -12.30 15.82
CA GLY A 394 6.32 -10.86 15.84
C GLY A 394 6.29 -10.20 17.21
N PHE A 395 6.06 -8.88 17.20
CA PHE A 395 6.07 -8.01 18.39
C PHE A 395 5.33 -6.69 18.11
N VAL A 396 5.04 -5.96 19.19
CA VAL A 396 4.70 -4.53 19.16
C VAL A 396 5.84 -3.75 19.80
N LYS A 397 6.25 -2.62 19.19
CA LYS A 397 7.24 -1.67 19.68
C LYS A 397 6.63 -0.28 19.72
N ILE A 398 6.76 0.40 20.84
CA ILE A 398 6.34 1.80 21.06
C ILE A 398 7.59 2.63 21.31
N LEU A 399 7.66 3.78 20.66
CA LEU A 399 8.63 4.84 20.86
C LEU A 399 7.91 6.03 21.50
N ALA A 400 8.34 6.49 22.66
CA ALA A 400 7.75 7.61 23.35
C ALA A 400 8.83 8.65 23.72
N ASP A 401 8.43 9.91 23.77
CA ASP A 401 9.31 11.00 24.17
C ASP A 401 9.80 10.81 25.61
N MET A 402 11.07 11.10 25.85
CA MET A 402 11.70 10.84 27.15
C MET A 402 11.12 11.71 28.27
N GLU A 403 10.69 12.94 27.97
CA GLU A 403 10.24 13.92 28.95
C GLU A 403 8.73 13.98 29.06
N THR A 404 8.03 14.04 27.92
CA THR A 404 6.57 14.24 27.88
C THR A 404 5.80 12.92 27.88
N ASP A 405 6.45 11.80 27.60
CA ASP A 405 5.85 10.48 27.39
C ASP A 405 4.93 10.39 26.16
N GLU A 406 4.83 11.46 25.35
CA GLU A 406 4.03 11.45 24.13
C GLU A 406 4.49 10.34 23.16
N ILE A 407 3.56 9.59 22.58
CA ILE A 407 3.88 8.52 21.63
C ILE A 407 4.38 9.12 20.32
N LEU A 408 5.63 8.82 19.95
CA LEU A 408 6.31 9.30 18.75
C LEU A 408 6.20 8.33 17.57
N GLY A 409 6.01 7.05 17.86
CA GLY A 409 5.87 6.02 16.84
C GLY A 409 5.48 4.66 17.41
N VAL A 410 4.69 3.91 16.63
CA VAL A 410 4.29 2.53 16.95
C VAL A 410 4.57 1.64 15.75
N HIS A 411 5.26 0.54 16.01
CA HIS A 411 5.72 -0.41 15.00
C HIS A 411 5.33 -1.82 15.41
N MET A 412 4.59 -2.53 14.58
CA MET A 412 4.11 -3.86 14.92
C MET A 412 4.25 -4.84 13.76
N ILE A 413 4.56 -6.07 14.11
CA ILE A 413 4.50 -7.21 13.23
C ILE A 413 3.80 -8.34 13.98
N GLY A 414 2.76 -8.92 13.38
CA GLY A 414 1.95 -9.96 14.01
C GLY A 414 0.62 -10.15 13.30
N ALA A 415 -0.17 -11.09 13.79
CA ALA A 415 -1.53 -11.28 13.30
C ALA A 415 -2.36 -10.01 13.52
N ARG A 416 -3.10 -9.60 12.48
CA ARG A 416 -4.01 -8.44 12.50
C ARG A 416 -3.34 -7.08 12.78
N ALA A 417 -2.06 -6.93 12.52
CA ALA A 417 -1.36 -5.66 12.70
C ALA A 417 -1.99 -4.53 11.87
N ALA A 418 -2.55 -4.85 10.70
CA ALA A 418 -3.27 -3.91 9.84
C ALA A 418 -4.51 -3.30 10.51
N ASP A 419 -5.22 -4.07 11.32
CA ASP A 419 -6.38 -3.60 12.07
C ASP A 419 -5.96 -2.92 13.38
N LEU A 420 -4.99 -3.51 14.08
CA LEU A 420 -4.52 -3.03 15.39
C LEU A 420 -3.86 -1.65 15.34
N ILE A 421 -3.23 -1.29 14.23
CA ILE A 421 -2.54 0.00 14.10
C ILE A 421 -3.50 1.18 14.25
N ALA A 422 -4.80 1.00 14.02
CA ALA A 422 -5.81 2.03 14.17
C ALA A 422 -5.92 2.55 15.62
N GLU A 423 -5.67 1.69 16.63
CA GLU A 423 -5.60 2.11 18.03
C GLU A 423 -4.43 3.08 18.25
N ALA A 424 -3.26 2.76 17.70
CA ALA A 424 -2.08 3.60 17.79
C ALA A 424 -2.30 4.95 17.06
N VAL A 425 -2.89 4.94 15.86
CA VAL A 425 -3.24 6.17 15.13
C VAL A 425 -4.15 7.04 15.95
N THR A 426 -5.22 6.45 16.54
CA THR A 426 -6.16 7.19 17.40
C THR A 426 -5.47 7.79 18.63
N ALA A 427 -4.62 7.02 19.32
CA ALA A 427 -3.86 7.52 20.45
C ALA A 427 -2.95 8.69 20.07
N MET A 428 -2.23 8.58 18.98
CA MET A 428 -1.32 9.62 18.51
C MET A 428 -2.07 10.87 18.01
N GLU A 429 -3.24 10.72 17.38
CA GLU A 429 -4.08 11.86 16.95
C GLU A 429 -4.49 12.72 18.16
N PHE A 430 -4.77 12.09 19.30
CA PHE A 430 -5.08 12.78 20.56
C PHE A 430 -3.84 13.07 21.42
N ARG A 431 -2.63 12.87 20.90
CA ARG A 431 -1.35 13.10 21.58
C ARG A 431 -1.23 12.37 22.91
N ALA A 432 -1.71 11.12 22.95
CA ALA A 432 -1.66 10.29 24.14
C ALA A 432 -0.21 9.98 24.52
N SER A 433 0.03 9.84 25.82
CA SER A 433 1.26 9.31 26.37
C SER A 433 1.28 7.78 26.33
N ALA A 434 2.45 7.17 26.45
CA ALA A 434 2.56 5.72 26.61
C ALA A 434 1.87 5.27 27.92
N GLU A 435 1.89 6.09 28.98
CA GLU A 435 1.20 5.82 30.23
C GLU A 435 -0.33 5.79 30.06
N ASP A 436 -0.92 6.63 29.17
CA ASP A 436 -2.35 6.59 28.88
C ASP A 436 -2.75 5.22 28.33
N ILE A 437 -2.05 4.71 27.33
CA ILE A 437 -2.26 3.37 26.76
C ILE A 437 -2.06 2.29 27.81
N ALA A 438 -1.00 2.39 28.62
CA ALA A 438 -0.67 1.43 29.68
C ALA A 438 -1.80 1.28 30.73
N ARG A 439 -2.56 2.36 30.97
CA ARG A 439 -3.67 2.37 31.94
C ARG A 439 -5.03 2.04 31.35
N MET A 440 -5.18 2.05 30.03
CA MET A 440 -6.44 1.67 29.39
C MET A 440 -6.76 0.19 29.60
N SER A 441 -8.06 -0.11 29.75
CA SER A 441 -8.51 -1.50 29.79
C SER A 441 -8.55 -2.09 28.38
N HIS A 442 -7.88 -3.21 28.18
CA HIS A 442 -7.96 -4.00 26.96
C HIS A 442 -8.76 -5.27 27.23
N SER A 443 -9.54 -5.69 26.23
CA SER A 443 -10.28 -6.95 26.35
C SER A 443 -9.32 -8.15 26.35
N HIS A 444 -9.63 -9.14 27.20
CA HIS A 444 -8.85 -10.37 27.34
C HIS A 444 -9.66 -11.60 26.87
N PRO A 445 -9.09 -12.53 26.09
CA PRO A 445 -7.77 -12.47 25.45
C PRO A 445 -7.84 -11.87 24.03
N THR A 446 -6.96 -10.93 23.71
CA THR A 446 -6.88 -10.29 22.38
C THR A 446 -5.45 -10.05 21.95
N TYR A 447 -5.24 -9.73 20.66
CA TYR A 447 -3.95 -9.25 20.15
C TYR A 447 -3.63 -7.81 20.58
N ALA A 448 -4.66 -6.99 20.86
CA ALA A 448 -4.50 -5.61 21.29
C ALA A 448 -3.75 -5.47 22.63
N GLU A 449 -3.81 -6.51 23.49
CA GLU A 449 -3.03 -6.54 24.74
C GLU A 449 -1.53 -6.34 24.52
N ALA A 450 -0.99 -6.68 23.32
CA ALA A 450 0.41 -6.42 22.99
C ALA A 450 0.75 -4.93 22.94
N ILE A 451 -0.21 -4.07 22.56
CA ILE A 451 -0.02 -2.61 22.52
C ILE A 451 0.10 -2.10 23.95
N LYS A 452 -0.80 -2.53 24.83
CA LYS A 452 -0.76 -2.20 26.27
C LYS A 452 0.54 -2.64 26.92
N GLU A 453 0.97 -3.88 26.68
CA GLU A 453 2.20 -4.43 27.26
C GLU A 453 3.45 -3.72 26.72
N ALA A 454 3.46 -3.34 25.44
CA ALA A 454 4.54 -2.52 24.89
C ALA A 454 4.55 -1.11 25.50
N ALA A 455 3.40 -0.52 25.77
CA ALA A 455 3.27 0.77 26.48
C ALA A 455 3.77 0.65 27.92
N LEU A 456 3.39 -0.40 28.65
CA LEU A 456 3.92 -0.71 29.99
C LEU A 456 5.44 -0.90 29.98
N ALA A 457 5.99 -1.54 28.94
CA ALA A 457 7.43 -1.69 28.79
C ALA A 457 8.13 -0.35 28.54
N ALA A 458 7.50 0.57 27.81
CA ALA A 458 8.01 1.92 27.57
C ALA A 458 7.97 2.80 28.84
N THR A 459 7.05 2.52 29.77
CA THR A 459 6.87 3.23 31.04
C THR A 459 7.53 2.45 32.18
N GLU A 460 8.76 2.80 32.56
CA GLU A 460 9.50 2.19 33.67
C GLU A 460 9.70 0.67 33.57
N ASN A 461 9.63 0.11 32.38
CA ASN A 461 9.77 -1.33 32.11
C ASN A 461 8.81 -2.21 32.93
N ARG A 462 7.53 -1.81 32.98
CA ARG A 462 6.47 -2.44 33.83
C ARG A 462 5.64 -3.50 33.11
N ALA A 463 6.09 -4.05 31.98
CA ALA A 463 5.35 -5.12 31.31
C ALA A 463 5.00 -6.25 32.27
N LEU A 464 3.76 -6.76 32.20
CA LEU A 464 3.23 -7.69 33.20
C LEU A 464 3.42 -9.16 32.81
N HIS A 465 3.58 -9.42 31.51
CA HIS A 465 3.58 -10.80 30.98
C HIS A 465 4.91 -11.19 30.27
N ILE A 466 5.99 -10.49 30.57
CA ILE A 466 7.36 -10.82 30.13
C ILE A 466 8.22 -11.19 31.33
#